data_8b08623744f387939925ae21ce1ec722
#
_entry.id   8b08623744f387939925ae21ce1ec722
#
_cell.length_a   1.000
_cell.length_b   1.000
_cell.length_c   1.000
_cell.angle_alpha   90.00
_cell.angle_beta   90.00
_cell.angle_gamma   90.00
#
_symmetry.space_group_name_H-M   'P 1'
#
loop_
_entity.id
_entity.type
_entity.pdbx_description
1 polymer ?
#
loop_
_entity_poly.entity_id
_entity_poly.type
_entity_poly.pdbx_seq_one_letter_code
_entity_poly.pdbx_strand_id
1 'polypeptide(L)'
;MAVAGKRRYRSDARTEAAERTRSRVLEAGKFLFSRRGIDATTIAQIAERAGVSEPTVYAIVKSKAGLLHALMHDAIFGPRFKLAQQKLGGVEDAVRRIAMSAHVARAVYEGESAELSLLMKSSAFSPELRKIQQSFENLRREMQRERIDALFAAKRARKGLTKEAAATLLWMLTSRDVYHKLVHESGWKPERFQSWLEQTLIETLTETDWR
;
A
#
# COMPACT_ATOMS: atom_id res chain seq x y z
N MET A 1 25.87 -12.28 35.14
CA MET A 1 25.09 -11.43 34.24
C MET A 1 25.35 -11.63 32.71
N ALA A 2 26.03 -12.69 32.27
CA ALA A 2 26.41 -12.89 30.85
C ALA A 2 25.43 -13.72 29.99
N VAL A 3 24.37 -14.31 30.56
CA VAL A 3 23.47 -15.26 29.83
C VAL A 3 22.34 -14.55 29.07
N ALA A 4 21.87 -13.41 29.55
CA ALA A 4 20.78 -12.65 28.93
C ALA A 4 21.17 -12.00 27.57
N GLY A 5 22.39 -11.51 27.42
CA GLY A 5 22.90 -10.89 26.20
C GLY A 5 23.05 -11.90 25.04
N LYS A 6 23.50 -13.11 25.33
CA LYS A 6 23.72 -14.17 24.32
C LYS A 6 22.41 -14.73 23.77
N ARG A 7 21.33 -14.73 24.58
CA ARG A 7 19.99 -15.19 24.18
C ARG A 7 19.28 -14.16 23.29
N ARG A 8 19.42 -12.87 23.59
CA ARG A 8 18.89 -11.75 22.80
C ARG A 8 19.57 -11.67 21.42
N TYR A 9 20.88 -11.74 21.36
CA TYR A 9 21.65 -11.75 20.10
C TYR A 9 21.29 -12.92 19.18
N ARG A 10 21.08 -14.13 19.73
CA ARG A 10 20.63 -15.30 18.96
C ARG A 10 19.19 -15.16 18.44
N SER A 11 18.32 -14.46 19.18
CA SER A 11 16.95 -14.14 18.74
C SER A 11 16.98 -13.17 17.55
N ASP A 12 17.76 -12.10 17.65
CA ASP A 12 17.85 -11.06 16.63
C ASP A 12 18.44 -11.62 15.32
N ALA A 13 19.51 -12.43 15.41
CA ALA A 13 20.10 -13.10 14.23
C ALA A 13 19.14 -14.10 13.55
N ARG A 14 18.29 -14.79 14.32
CA ARG A 14 17.26 -15.69 13.77
C ARG A 14 16.17 -14.90 13.07
N THR A 15 15.71 -13.81 13.66
CA THR A 15 14.68 -12.93 13.07
C THR A 15 15.19 -12.34 11.76
N GLU A 16 16.42 -11.83 11.74
CA GLU A 16 17.03 -11.30 10.52
C GLU A 16 17.20 -12.38 9.42
N ALA A 17 17.58 -13.60 9.78
CA ALA A 17 17.69 -14.70 8.83
C ALA A 17 16.33 -15.10 8.26
N ALA A 18 15.29 -15.10 9.09
CA ALA A 18 13.91 -15.37 8.68
C ALA A 18 13.40 -14.27 7.71
N GLU A 19 13.65 -12.99 8.02
CA GLU A 19 13.27 -11.87 7.14
C GLU A 19 14.02 -11.91 5.80
N ARG A 20 15.31 -12.22 5.79
CA ARG A 20 16.07 -12.42 4.55
C ARG A 20 15.49 -13.55 3.70
N THR A 21 15.12 -14.66 4.34
CA THR A 21 14.50 -15.79 3.65
C THR A 21 13.12 -15.43 3.10
N ARG A 22 12.29 -14.72 3.88
CA ARG A 22 11.00 -14.19 3.45
C ARG A 22 11.17 -13.28 2.23
N SER A 23 12.09 -12.33 2.29
CA SER A 23 12.36 -11.41 1.16
C SER A 23 12.74 -12.16 -0.11
N ARG A 24 13.60 -13.19 -0.04
CA ARG A 24 13.96 -14.00 -1.22
C ARG A 24 12.77 -14.72 -1.82
N VAL A 25 11.88 -15.28 -1.00
CA VAL A 25 10.65 -15.95 -1.46
C VAL A 25 9.71 -14.96 -2.15
N LEU A 26 9.51 -13.76 -1.57
CA LEU A 26 8.67 -12.73 -2.16
C LEU A 26 9.23 -12.22 -3.49
N GLU A 27 10.52 -11.93 -3.57
CA GLU A 27 11.16 -11.50 -4.82
C GLU A 27 11.13 -12.58 -5.91
N ALA A 28 11.34 -13.85 -5.54
CA ALA A 28 11.21 -14.97 -6.47
C ALA A 28 9.77 -15.08 -7.03
N GLY A 29 8.78 -14.97 -6.16
CA GLY A 29 7.38 -15.01 -6.55
C GLY A 29 6.97 -13.83 -7.42
N LYS A 30 7.36 -12.61 -7.03
CA LYS A 30 7.13 -11.38 -7.81
C LYS A 30 7.67 -11.53 -9.24
N PHE A 31 8.91 -11.96 -9.37
CA PHE A 31 9.56 -12.18 -10.66
C PHE A 31 8.82 -13.21 -11.52
N LEU A 32 8.49 -14.37 -10.95
CA LEU A 32 7.83 -15.46 -11.71
C LEU A 32 6.40 -15.08 -12.11
N PHE A 33 5.64 -14.46 -11.21
CA PHE A 33 4.28 -14.01 -11.48
C PHE A 33 4.24 -12.94 -12.59
N SER A 34 5.19 -12.00 -12.59
CA SER A 34 5.25 -10.98 -13.63
C SER A 34 5.64 -11.52 -15.01
N ARG A 35 6.42 -12.62 -15.05
CA ARG A 35 6.92 -13.21 -16.31
C ARG A 35 6.01 -14.28 -16.89
N ARG A 36 5.39 -15.09 -16.05
CA ARG A 36 4.65 -16.30 -16.45
C ARG A 36 3.17 -16.24 -16.09
N GLY A 37 2.76 -15.27 -15.29
CA GLY A 37 1.44 -15.23 -14.65
C GLY A 37 1.37 -16.12 -13.41
N ILE A 38 0.30 -15.91 -12.64
CA ILE A 38 0.09 -16.61 -11.35
C ILE A 38 -0.19 -18.09 -11.59
N ASP A 39 -1.05 -18.41 -12.57
CA ASP A 39 -1.52 -19.76 -12.80
C ASP A 39 -0.40 -20.70 -13.29
N ALA A 40 0.46 -20.21 -14.18
CA ALA A 40 1.59 -20.98 -14.73
C ALA A 40 2.80 -21.08 -13.78
N THR A 41 2.77 -20.41 -12.62
CA THR A 41 3.84 -20.47 -11.62
C THR A 41 3.53 -21.52 -10.55
N THR A 42 4.51 -22.37 -10.22
CA THR A 42 4.40 -23.37 -9.16
C THR A 42 5.21 -22.99 -7.91
N ILE A 43 4.85 -23.56 -6.76
CA ILE A 43 5.62 -23.39 -5.51
C ILE A 43 7.04 -23.95 -5.66
N ALA A 44 7.21 -25.07 -6.37
CA ALA A 44 8.53 -25.66 -6.67
C ALA A 44 9.44 -24.67 -7.40
N GLN A 45 8.95 -23.98 -8.43
CA GLN A 45 9.71 -22.96 -9.16
C GLN A 45 10.08 -21.76 -8.28
N ILE A 46 9.18 -21.36 -7.37
CA ILE A 46 9.44 -20.29 -6.41
C ILE A 46 10.54 -20.71 -5.43
N ALA A 47 10.46 -21.92 -4.90
CA ALA A 47 11.43 -22.49 -3.98
C ALA A 47 12.83 -22.60 -4.61
N GLU A 48 12.90 -23.13 -5.82
CA GLU A 48 14.13 -23.24 -6.62
C GLU A 48 14.78 -21.85 -6.81
N ARG A 49 14.01 -20.88 -7.30
CA ARG A 49 14.52 -19.53 -7.54
C ARG A 49 14.92 -18.79 -6.26
N ALA A 50 14.21 -19.03 -5.16
CA ALA A 50 14.52 -18.45 -3.85
C ALA A 50 15.68 -19.14 -3.14
N GLY A 51 16.15 -20.30 -3.64
CA GLY A 51 17.19 -21.12 -2.99
C GLY A 51 16.74 -21.64 -1.63
N VAL A 52 15.48 -22.12 -1.54
CA VAL A 52 14.90 -22.73 -0.33
C VAL A 52 14.10 -23.99 -0.69
N SER A 53 13.67 -24.74 0.32
CA SER A 53 12.78 -25.90 0.10
C SER A 53 11.31 -25.46 -0.07
N GLU A 54 10.49 -26.25 -0.76
CA GLU A 54 9.05 -26.01 -0.86
C GLU A 54 8.36 -25.92 0.52
N PRO A 55 8.64 -26.79 1.50
CA PRO A 55 8.13 -26.62 2.85
C PRO A 55 8.44 -25.24 3.47
N THR A 56 9.61 -24.68 3.17
CA THR A 56 9.98 -23.33 3.63
C THR A 56 9.09 -22.28 2.98
N VAL A 57 8.80 -22.39 1.68
CA VAL A 57 7.86 -21.47 1.00
C VAL A 57 6.47 -21.58 1.62
N TYR A 58 5.96 -22.81 1.83
CA TYR A 58 4.65 -23.00 2.48
C TYR A 58 4.61 -22.45 3.91
N ALA A 59 5.67 -22.60 4.69
CA ALA A 59 5.75 -22.03 6.03
C ALA A 59 5.64 -20.49 6.03
N ILE A 60 6.20 -19.84 4.99
CA ILE A 60 6.22 -18.37 4.88
C ILE A 60 4.91 -17.81 4.32
N VAL A 61 4.38 -18.40 3.24
CA VAL A 61 3.27 -17.79 2.47
C VAL A 61 2.02 -18.65 2.37
N LYS A 62 2.04 -19.89 2.84
CA LYS A 62 0.94 -20.87 2.88
C LYS A 62 0.41 -21.34 1.51
N SER A 63 0.37 -20.44 0.51
CA SER A 63 -0.14 -20.72 -0.84
C SER A 63 0.35 -19.68 -1.85
N LYS A 64 0.10 -19.90 -3.14
CA LYS A 64 0.30 -18.85 -4.18
C LYS A 64 -0.53 -17.59 -3.89
N ALA A 65 -1.77 -17.75 -3.41
CA ALA A 65 -2.62 -16.64 -2.98
C ALA A 65 -2.03 -15.89 -1.80
N GLY A 66 -1.50 -16.62 -0.81
CA GLY A 66 -0.81 -16.02 0.33
C GLY A 66 0.45 -15.24 -0.08
N LEU A 67 1.21 -15.77 -1.05
CA LEU A 67 2.34 -15.05 -1.64
C LEU A 67 1.91 -13.75 -2.33
N LEU A 68 0.86 -13.83 -3.13
CA LEU A 68 0.30 -12.68 -3.83
C LEU A 68 -0.19 -11.62 -2.84
N HIS A 69 -0.91 -12.05 -1.80
CA HIS A 69 -1.36 -11.17 -0.72
C HIS A 69 -0.17 -10.48 -0.02
N ALA A 70 0.89 -11.23 0.29
CA ALA A 70 2.09 -10.67 0.91
C ALA A 70 2.79 -9.64 0.01
N LEU A 71 2.90 -9.91 -1.29
CA LEU A 71 3.47 -8.97 -2.27
C LEU A 71 2.68 -7.66 -2.34
N MET A 72 1.35 -7.75 -2.40
CA MET A 72 0.48 -6.57 -2.43
C MET A 72 0.52 -5.83 -1.10
N HIS A 73 0.53 -6.55 0.02
CA HIS A 73 0.64 -5.95 1.34
C HIS A 73 1.94 -5.17 1.49
N ASP A 74 3.08 -5.75 1.12
CA ASP A 74 4.38 -5.09 1.23
C ASP A 74 4.50 -3.87 0.30
N ALA A 75 3.85 -3.90 -0.85
CA ALA A 75 3.80 -2.76 -1.77
C ALA A 75 2.95 -1.61 -1.24
N ILE A 76 1.78 -1.91 -0.66
CA ILE A 76 0.82 -0.90 -0.20
C ILE A 76 1.19 -0.39 1.20
N PHE A 77 1.56 -1.30 2.12
CA PHE A 77 1.82 -1.01 3.53
C PHE A 77 3.30 -1.15 3.94
N GLY A 78 4.20 -1.09 2.98
CA GLY A 78 5.64 -1.16 3.19
C GLY A 78 6.22 0.06 3.93
N PRO A 79 7.56 0.17 4.00
CA PRO A 79 8.23 1.21 4.79
C PRO A 79 7.82 2.64 4.43
N ARG A 80 7.58 2.93 3.14
CA ARG A 80 7.15 4.26 2.67
C ARG A 80 5.79 4.65 3.22
N PHE A 81 4.82 3.73 3.18
CA PHE A 81 3.50 3.93 3.76
C PHE A 81 3.59 4.14 5.28
N LYS A 82 4.35 3.29 5.99
CA LYS A 82 4.53 3.40 7.43
C LYS A 82 5.09 4.76 7.83
N LEU A 83 6.10 5.25 7.12
CA LEU A 83 6.69 6.57 7.35
C LEU A 83 5.68 7.70 7.07
N ALA A 84 4.91 7.59 5.99
CA ALA A 84 3.88 8.58 5.66
C ALA A 84 2.75 8.60 6.69
N GLN A 85 2.34 7.43 7.20
CA GLN A 85 1.33 7.31 8.27
C GLN A 85 1.84 7.83 9.61
N GLN A 86 3.10 7.64 9.95
CA GLN A 86 3.69 8.24 11.17
C GLN A 86 3.65 9.77 11.11
N LYS A 87 4.00 10.36 9.96
CA LYS A 87 3.90 11.82 9.74
C LYS A 87 2.46 12.31 9.85
N LEU A 88 1.51 11.55 9.29
CA LEU A 88 0.09 11.87 9.37
C LEU A 88 -0.44 11.78 10.81
N GLY A 89 -0.01 10.78 11.59
CA GLY A 89 -0.43 10.57 12.98
C GLY A 89 -0.06 11.73 13.92
N GLY A 90 0.99 12.49 13.60
CA GLY A 90 1.39 13.68 14.36
C GLY A 90 0.64 14.97 14.00
N VAL A 91 -0.35 14.91 13.09
CA VAL A 91 -1.12 16.07 12.65
C VAL A 91 -2.48 16.12 13.33
N GLU A 92 -2.72 17.15 14.15
CA GLU A 92 -4.00 17.32 14.86
C GLU A 92 -5.07 18.01 14.00
N ASP A 93 -4.68 18.99 13.17
CA ASP A 93 -5.62 19.73 12.31
C ASP A 93 -6.28 18.83 11.26
N ALA A 94 -7.61 18.79 11.28
CA ALA A 94 -8.40 17.90 10.43
C ALA A 94 -8.25 18.21 8.93
N VAL A 95 -8.13 19.47 8.54
CA VAL A 95 -7.94 19.90 7.15
C VAL A 95 -6.56 19.46 6.67
N ARG A 96 -5.53 19.68 7.49
CA ARG A 96 -4.17 19.24 7.17
C ARG A 96 -4.06 17.72 7.08
N ARG A 97 -4.82 16.95 7.88
CA ARG A 97 -4.90 15.48 7.75
C ARG A 97 -5.50 15.06 6.42
N ILE A 98 -6.50 15.78 5.90
CA ILE A 98 -7.05 15.54 4.55
C ILE A 98 -5.98 15.83 3.50
N ALA A 99 -5.33 16.99 3.55
CA ALA A 99 -4.25 17.38 2.63
C ALA A 99 -3.11 16.34 2.59
N MET A 100 -2.68 15.86 3.75
CA MET A 100 -1.63 14.85 3.86
C MET A 100 -2.01 13.48 3.26
N SER A 101 -3.27 13.25 2.92
CA SER A 101 -3.65 12.06 2.15
C SER A 101 -2.97 12.00 0.78
N ALA A 102 -2.63 13.16 0.21
CA ALA A 102 -1.84 13.25 -1.03
C ALA A 102 -0.40 12.72 -0.83
N HIS A 103 0.23 13.06 0.29
CA HIS A 103 1.56 12.53 0.63
C HIS A 103 1.54 11.01 0.83
N VAL A 104 0.49 10.48 1.49
CA VAL A 104 0.32 9.03 1.66
C VAL A 104 0.11 8.34 0.32
N ALA A 105 -0.76 8.87 -0.55
CA ALA A 105 -1.00 8.32 -1.88
C ALA A 105 0.28 8.27 -2.71
N ARG A 106 1.04 9.37 -2.75
CA ARG A 106 2.35 9.40 -3.42
C ARG A 106 3.31 8.36 -2.85
N ALA A 107 3.45 8.29 -1.53
CA ALA A 107 4.38 7.37 -0.86
C ALA A 107 4.09 5.90 -1.20
N VAL A 108 2.81 5.54 -1.36
CA VAL A 108 2.39 4.19 -1.77
C VAL A 108 2.76 3.93 -3.24
N TYR A 109 2.31 4.79 -4.16
CA TYR A 109 2.34 4.48 -5.59
C TYR A 109 3.68 4.81 -6.26
N GLU A 110 4.44 5.78 -5.76
CA GLU A 110 5.81 6.07 -6.25
C GLU A 110 6.76 4.89 -6.03
N GLY A 111 6.47 4.03 -5.05
CA GLY A 111 7.25 2.82 -4.76
C GLY A 111 6.83 1.58 -5.55
N GLU A 112 5.81 1.68 -6.37
CA GLU A 112 5.29 0.54 -7.12
C GLU A 112 6.30 0.09 -8.20
N SER A 113 6.75 -1.18 -8.11
CA SER A 113 7.64 -1.73 -9.12
C SER A 113 6.90 -2.05 -10.43
N ALA A 114 7.64 -2.08 -11.55
CA ALA A 114 7.08 -2.43 -12.86
C ALA A 114 6.43 -3.82 -12.86
N GLU A 115 7.02 -4.79 -12.13
CA GLU A 115 6.48 -6.14 -12.02
C GLU A 115 5.16 -6.15 -11.25
N LEU A 116 5.06 -5.36 -10.19
CA LEU A 116 3.81 -5.23 -9.44
C LEU A 116 2.74 -4.52 -10.25
N SER A 117 3.11 -3.47 -10.98
CA SER A 117 2.21 -2.78 -11.91
C SER A 117 1.64 -3.73 -12.96
N LEU A 118 2.48 -4.59 -13.53
CA LEU A 118 2.04 -5.61 -14.50
C LEU A 118 1.10 -6.62 -13.84
N LEU A 119 1.43 -7.09 -12.64
CA LEU A 119 0.59 -8.01 -11.87
C LEU A 119 -0.78 -7.42 -11.56
N MET A 120 -0.83 -6.14 -11.17
CA MET A 120 -2.07 -5.42 -10.89
C MET A 120 -2.94 -5.25 -12.15
N LYS A 121 -2.33 -5.00 -13.32
CA LYS A 121 -3.05 -4.96 -14.60
C LYS A 121 -3.65 -6.31 -14.99
N SER A 122 -3.00 -7.41 -14.61
CA SER A 122 -3.49 -8.77 -14.86
C SER A 122 -4.67 -9.18 -13.99
N SER A 123 -5.06 -8.37 -13.00
CA SER A 123 -6.15 -8.68 -12.06
C SER A 123 -7.51 -8.87 -12.73
N ALA A 124 -7.73 -8.24 -13.87
CA ALA A 124 -8.97 -8.41 -14.64
C ALA A 124 -9.24 -9.88 -15.01
N PHE A 125 -8.20 -10.67 -15.15
CA PHE A 125 -8.25 -12.08 -15.59
C PHE A 125 -8.16 -13.10 -14.45
N SER A 126 -7.85 -12.66 -13.21
CA SER A 126 -7.72 -13.53 -12.04
C SER A 126 -8.76 -13.20 -10.96
N PRO A 127 -9.77 -14.07 -10.72
CA PRO A 127 -10.74 -13.88 -9.64
C PRO A 127 -10.08 -13.75 -8.26
N GLU A 128 -8.99 -14.46 -8.03
CA GLU A 128 -8.26 -14.45 -6.77
C GLU A 128 -7.57 -13.11 -6.54
N LEU A 129 -6.90 -12.59 -7.58
CA LEU A 129 -6.26 -11.27 -7.51
C LEU A 129 -7.29 -10.16 -7.29
N ARG A 130 -8.46 -10.24 -7.94
CA ARG A 130 -9.56 -9.30 -7.69
C ARG A 130 -10.02 -9.29 -6.24
N LYS A 131 -10.19 -10.47 -5.62
CA LYS A 131 -10.58 -10.57 -4.19
C LYS A 131 -9.53 -9.92 -3.28
N ILE A 132 -8.26 -10.15 -3.55
CA ILE A 132 -7.17 -9.55 -2.79
C ILE A 132 -7.16 -8.03 -2.96
N GLN A 133 -7.26 -7.52 -4.19
CA GLN A 133 -7.37 -6.09 -4.44
C GLN A 133 -8.58 -5.47 -3.73
N GLN A 134 -9.74 -6.12 -3.81
CA GLN A 134 -10.95 -5.63 -3.13
C GLN A 134 -10.77 -5.55 -1.62
N SER A 135 -10.06 -6.51 -1.01
CA SER A 135 -9.78 -6.46 0.43
C SER A 135 -8.90 -5.27 0.81
N PHE A 136 -7.88 -4.96 0.00
CA PHE A 136 -7.03 -3.78 0.23
C PHE A 136 -7.77 -2.46 -0.01
N GLU A 137 -8.62 -2.40 -1.03
CA GLU A 137 -9.46 -1.21 -1.26
C GLU A 137 -10.44 -0.97 -0.11
N ASN A 138 -11.04 -2.03 0.44
CA ASN A 138 -11.92 -1.91 1.60
C ASN A 138 -11.15 -1.40 2.83
N LEU A 139 -9.96 -1.96 3.10
CA LEU A 139 -9.11 -1.49 4.19
C LEU A 139 -8.69 -0.02 3.99
N ARG A 140 -8.33 0.38 2.77
CA ARG A 140 -8.00 1.77 2.43
C ARG A 140 -9.18 2.71 2.69
N ARG A 141 -10.40 2.33 2.31
CA ARG A 141 -11.63 3.10 2.59
C ARG A 141 -11.86 3.26 4.09
N GLU A 142 -11.66 2.20 4.86
CA GLU A 142 -11.83 2.22 6.31
C GLU A 142 -10.83 3.19 6.98
N MET A 143 -9.55 3.09 6.61
CA MET A 143 -8.50 4.00 7.11
C MET A 143 -8.75 5.46 6.73
N GLN A 144 -9.37 5.73 5.59
CA GLN A 144 -9.70 7.10 5.16
C GLN A 144 -10.95 7.63 5.84
N ARG A 145 -11.88 6.78 6.25
CA ARG A 145 -13.13 7.16 6.94
C ARG A 145 -12.83 7.92 8.22
N GLU A 146 -11.83 7.49 8.99
CA GLU A 146 -11.41 8.19 10.21
C GLU A 146 -11.06 9.67 9.95
N ARG A 147 -10.41 9.97 8.83
CA ARG A 147 -10.05 11.36 8.46
C ARG A 147 -11.27 12.19 8.10
N ILE A 148 -12.22 11.59 7.41
CA ILE A 148 -13.50 12.24 7.08
C ILE A 148 -14.32 12.46 8.35
N ASP A 149 -14.39 11.50 9.26
CA ASP A 149 -15.08 11.67 10.53
C ASP A 149 -14.48 12.81 11.36
N ALA A 150 -13.16 12.89 11.44
CA ALA A 150 -12.46 14.00 12.10
C ALA A 150 -12.76 15.37 11.44
N LEU A 151 -12.81 15.43 10.10
CA LEU A 151 -13.12 16.65 9.36
C LEU A 151 -14.54 17.16 9.68
N PHE A 152 -15.52 16.24 9.70
CA PHE A 152 -16.91 16.59 10.03
C PHE A 152 -17.09 16.93 11.52
N ALA A 153 -16.43 16.21 12.43
CA ALA A 153 -16.44 16.53 13.86
C ALA A 153 -15.87 17.93 14.14
N ALA A 154 -14.82 18.32 13.41
CA ALA A 154 -14.23 19.67 13.47
C ALA A 154 -15.10 20.75 12.79
N LYS A 155 -16.23 20.39 12.17
CA LYS A 155 -17.09 21.30 11.38
C LYS A 155 -16.34 22.07 10.28
N ARG A 156 -15.34 21.41 9.67
CA ARG A 156 -14.49 21.97 8.61
C ARG A 156 -14.78 21.36 7.24
N ALA A 157 -15.79 20.50 7.13
CA ALA A 157 -16.23 19.93 5.86
C ALA A 157 -16.95 20.98 5.02
N ARG A 158 -16.77 20.91 3.69
CA ARG A 158 -17.45 21.80 2.74
C ARG A 158 -18.96 21.74 2.92
N LYS A 159 -19.61 22.93 2.92
CA LYS A 159 -21.07 23.05 3.04
C LYS A 159 -21.80 22.24 1.96
N GLY A 160 -22.84 21.52 2.36
CA GLY A 160 -23.63 20.68 1.46
C GLY A 160 -23.00 19.32 1.11
N LEU A 161 -21.78 19.04 1.57
CA LEU A 161 -21.14 17.72 1.34
C LEU A 161 -21.56 16.75 2.45
N THR A 162 -22.01 15.53 2.04
CA THR A 162 -22.28 14.45 3.01
C THR A 162 -21.00 13.67 3.34
N LYS A 163 -20.97 12.98 4.47
CA LYS A 163 -19.82 12.12 4.84
C LYS A 163 -19.54 11.04 3.79
N GLU A 164 -20.58 10.45 3.23
CA GLU A 164 -20.48 9.40 2.22
C GLU A 164 -19.89 9.93 0.92
N ALA A 165 -20.32 11.11 0.47
CA ALA A 165 -19.78 11.77 -0.70
C ALA A 165 -18.30 12.17 -0.47
N ALA A 166 -17.98 12.73 0.69
CA ALA A 166 -16.62 13.09 1.06
C ALA A 166 -15.69 11.87 1.09
N ALA A 167 -16.14 10.77 1.69
CA ALA A 167 -15.37 9.52 1.74
C ALA A 167 -15.14 8.94 0.34
N THR A 168 -16.15 9.01 -0.53
CA THR A 168 -16.05 8.55 -1.92
C THR A 168 -15.07 9.40 -2.72
N LEU A 169 -15.12 10.72 -2.59
CA LEU A 169 -14.21 11.64 -3.27
C LEU A 169 -12.76 11.46 -2.79
N LEU A 170 -12.55 11.36 -1.48
CA LEU A 170 -11.20 11.09 -0.94
C LEU A 170 -10.65 9.77 -1.46
N TRP A 171 -11.45 8.69 -1.43
CA TRP A 171 -11.06 7.38 -1.93
C TRP A 171 -10.74 7.41 -3.44
N MET A 172 -11.58 8.04 -4.25
CA MET A 172 -11.40 8.15 -5.69
C MET A 172 -10.14 8.95 -6.05
N LEU A 173 -10.01 10.16 -5.51
CA LEU A 173 -8.90 11.08 -5.83
C LEU A 173 -7.54 10.53 -5.39
N THR A 174 -7.48 9.78 -4.30
CA THR A 174 -6.25 9.14 -3.81
C THR A 174 -6.03 7.75 -4.40
N SER A 175 -6.74 7.35 -5.46
CA SER A 175 -6.62 6.02 -6.04
C SER A 175 -5.34 5.84 -6.87
N ARG A 176 -4.96 4.58 -7.04
CA ARG A 176 -3.87 4.17 -7.92
C ARG A 176 -4.10 4.63 -9.36
N ASP A 177 -5.34 4.57 -9.84
CA ASP A 177 -5.68 4.93 -11.21
C ASP A 177 -5.44 6.41 -11.48
N VAL A 178 -5.78 7.29 -10.54
CA VAL A 178 -5.49 8.73 -10.67
C VAL A 178 -4.00 8.98 -10.69
N TYR A 179 -3.23 8.34 -9.80
CA TYR A 179 -1.77 8.45 -9.81
C TYR A 179 -1.18 7.96 -11.15
N HIS A 180 -1.61 6.81 -11.63
CA HIS A 180 -1.12 6.20 -12.86
C HIS A 180 -1.38 7.08 -14.08
N LYS A 181 -2.61 7.61 -14.23
CA LYS A 181 -2.98 8.50 -15.33
C LYS A 181 -2.15 9.78 -15.34
N LEU A 182 -1.93 10.39 -14.19
CA LEU A 182 -1.21 11.67 -14.12
C LEU A 182 0.30 11.48 -14.21
N VAL A 183 0.86 10.52 -13.49
CA VAL A 183 2.34 10.36 -13.42
C VAL A 183 2.86 9.51 -14.57
N HIS A 184 2.26 8.33 -14.83
CA HIS A 184 2.82 7.40 -15.83
C HIS A 184 2.31 7.65 -17.26
N GLU A 185 1.04 8.05 -17.42
CA GLU A 185 0.47 8.27 -18.75
C GLU A 185 0.63 9.74 -19.21
N SER A 186 0.46 10.71 -18.30
CA SER A 186 0.56 12.14 -18.61
C SER A 186 1.93 12.75 -18.30
N GLY A 187 2.89 11.97 -17.78
CA GLY A 187 4.27 12.38 -17.55
C GLY A 187 4.46 13.39 -16.43
N TRP A 188 3.54 13.47 -15.49
CA TRP A 188 3.73 14.37 -14.34
C TRP A 188 4.81 13.84 -13.40
N LYS A 189 5.58 14.78 -12.82
CA LYS A 189 6.47 14.43 -11.71
C LYS A 189 5.64 14.07 -10.48
N PRO A 190 6.08 13.09 -9.64
CA PRO A 190 5.38 12.72 -8.40
C PRO A 190 5.13 13.89 -7.45
N GLU A 191 6.05 14.88 -7.41
CA GLU A 191 5.90 16.09 -6.62
C GLU A 191 4.72 16.95 -7.10
N ARG A 192 4.59 17.11 -8.43
CA ARG A 192 3.48 17.83 -9.04
C ARG A 192 2.13 17.16 -8.73
N PHE A 193 2.09 15.83 -8.84
CA PHE A 193 0.90 15.05 -8.46
C PHE A 193 0.51 15.31 -7.00
N GLN A 194 1.48 15.23 -6.08
CA GLN A 194 1.22 15.45 -4.67
C GLN A 194 0.66 16.84 -4.39
N SER A 195 1.29 17.89 -4.91
CA SER A 195 0.85 19.29 -4.69
C SER A 195 -0.54 19.54 -5.31
N TRP A 196 -0.78 19.03 -6.51
CA TRP A 196 -2.09 19.11 -7.14
C TRP A 196 -3.17 18.40 -6.33
N LEU A 197 -2.89 17.16 -5.89
CA LEU A 197 -3.85 16.39 -5.12
C LEU A 197 -4.14 17.03 -3.77
N GLU A 198 -3.12 17.55 -3.08
CA GLU A 198 -3.28 18.27 -1.82
C GLU A 198 -4.24 19.44 -1.97
N GLN A 199 -4.02 20.30 -2.94
CA GLN A 199 -4.91 21.42 -3.25
C GLN A 199 -6.32 20.96 -3.62
N THR A 200 -6.44 19.97 -4.50
CA THR A 200 -7.73 19.43 -4.94
C THR A 200 -8.53 18.86 -3.76
N LEU A 201 -7.88 18.15 -2.84
CA LEU A 201 -8.54 17.61 -1.65
C LEU A 201 -9.05 18.70 -0.73
N ILE A 202 -8.25 19.75 -0.50
CA ILE A 202 -8.67 20.91 0.30
C ILE A 202 -9.87 21.58 -0.35
N GLU A 203 -9.78 21.97 -1.62
CA GLU A 203 -10.85 22.68 -2.34
C GLU A 203 -12.14 21.86 -2.44
N THR A 204 -12.02 20.54 -2.57
CA THR A 204 -13.17 19.66 -2.78
C THR A 204 -13.88 19.31 -1.48
N LEU A 205 -13.12 19.06 -0.40
CA LEU A 205 -13.65 18.44 0.82
C LEU A 205 -13.82 19.41 1.99
N THR A 206 -13.13 20.55 1.98
CA THR A 206 -13.11 21.46 3.14
C THR A 206 -13.77 22.80 2.83
N GLU A 207 -14.18 23.51 3.87
CA GLU A 207 -14.56 24.91 3.75
C GLU A 207 -13.32 25.74 3.42
N THR A 208 -13.40 26.54 2.35
CA THR A 208 -12.32 27.38 1.84
C THR A 208 -12.31 28.77 2.50
N ASP A 209 -12.44 28.85 3.81
CA ASP A 209 -12.18 30.11 4.54
C ASP A 209 -10.70 30.22 4.91
N TRP A 210 -9.82 30.20 3.89
CA TRP A 210 -8.42 30.61 4.03
C TRP A 210 -8.29 32.10 3.67
N ARG A 211 -8.72 32.99 4.58
CA ARG A 211 -8.26 34.36 4.63
C ARG A 211 -7.59 34.63 5.97
#